data_8362745ad6e4f032f2a9db4e36d646cf
#
_entry.id   8362745ad6e4f032f2a9db4e36d646cf
#
_cell.length_a   1.000
_cell.length_b   1.000
_cell.length_c   1.000
_cell.angle_alpha   90.00
_cell.angle_beta   90.00
_cell.angle_gamma   90.00
#
_symmetry.space_group_name_H-M   'P 1'
#
loop_
_entity.id
_entity.type
_entity.pdbx_description
1 polymer ?
#
loop_
_entity_poly.entity_id
_entity_poly.type
_entity_poly.pdbx_seq_one_letter_code
_entity_poly.pdbx_strand_id
1 'polypeptide(L)'
;MASIPEQVKDQFMQSIIPGRTILYDTYGYDSTYVHFYLVLSKTPRMVKVIQIGQKITKALSQTSYYVVADPSNRNKTVYNFRLSPKSFYQNYQDIHFTNKKLHVDDARLYTGKPVRVDEY
;
A
#
# COMPACT_ATOMS: atom_id res chain seq x y z
N MET A 1 16.08 18.89 -5.80
CA MET A 1 15.36 17.79 -5.16
C MET A 1 16.34 16.74 -4.70
N ALA A 2 16.34 16.43 -3.43
CA ALA A 2 17.26 15.42 -2.91
C ALA A 2 16.77 14.02 -3.22
N SER A 3 17.68 13.15 -3.64
CA SER A 3 17.35 11.73 -3.84
C SER A 3 17.43 11.01 -2.50
N ILE A 4 16.58 10.00 -2.32
CA ILE A 4 16.67 9.12 -1.17
C ILE A 4 17.96 8.31 -1.30
N PRO A 5 18.83 8.31 -0.28
CA PRO A 5 20.06 7.52 -0.33
C PRO A 5 19.79 6.04 -0.52
N GLU A 6 20.68 5.35 -1.23
CA GLU A 6 20.56 3.91 -1.46
C GLU A 6 20.46 3.11 -0.17
N GLN A 7 21.21 3.51 0.85
CA GLN A 7 21.16 2.84 2.15
C GLN A 7 19.77 2.87 2.77
N VAL A 8 19.06 4.00 2.65
CA VAL A 8 17.71 4.16 3.18
C VAL A 8 16.75 3.27 2.41
N LYS A 9 16.89 3.22 1.07
CA LYS A 9 16.08 2.32 0.24
C LYS A 9 16.32 0.86 0.61
N ASP A 10 17.56 0.47 0.78
CA ASP A 10 17.92 -0.90 1.12
C ASP A 10 17.36 -1.29 2.50
N GLN A 11 17.49 -0.42 3.49
CA GLN A 11 16.92 -0.65 4.82
C GLN A 11 15.40 -0.77 4.77
N PHE A 12 14.76 0.09 4.00
CA PHE A 12 13.32 0.02 3.80
C PHE A 12 12.91 -1.32 3.19
N MET A 13 13.60 -1.75 2.13
CA MET A 13 13.29 -3.02 1.48
C MET A 13 13.57 -4.22 2.40
N GLN A 14 14.56 -4.12 3.28
CA GLN A 14 14.83 -5.16 4.27
C GLN A 14 13.70 -5.29 5.29
N SER A 15 12.99 -4.21 5.58
CA SER A 15 11.87 -4.23 6.52
C SER A 15 10.64 -4.92 5.95
N ILE A 16 10.59 -5.15 4.65
CA ILE A 16 9.47 -5.82 3.99
C ILE A 16 9.65 -7.33 4.11
N ILE A 17 8.65 -7.99 4.70
CA ILE A 17 8.67 -9.43 4.94
C ILE A 17 7.65 -10.09 4.03
N PRO A 18 8.09 -10.85 3.00
CA PRO A 18 7.15 -11.59 2.14
C PRO A 18 6.23 -12.49 2.94
N GLY A 19 4.95 -12.48 2.59
CA GLY A 19 3.92 -13.23 3.29
C GLY A 19 3.34 -12.52 4.51
N ARG A 20 3.90 -11.38 4.93
CA ARG A 20 3.41 -10.62 6.11
C ARG A 20 3.17 -9.16 5.82
N THR A 21 4.07 -8.49 5.14
CA THR A 21 3.95 -7.06 4.86
C THR A 21 2.78 -6.80 3.93
N ILE A 22 1.94 -5.84 4.32
CA ILE A 22 0.78 -5.41 3.55
C ILE A 22 1.02 -3.95 3.16
N LEU A 23 0.74 -3.65 1.90
CA LEU A 23 0.72 -2.28 1.39
C LEU A 23 -0.72 -1.84 1.25
N TYR A 24 -0.95 -0.55 1.30
CA TYR A 24 -2.26 0.00 1.05
C TYR A 24 -2.18 1.28 0.23
N ASP A 25 -3.25 1.56 -0.48
CA ASP A 25 -3.41 2.72 -1.33
C ASP A 25 -4.83 3.25 -1.15
N THR A 26 -4.96 4.55 -1.00
CA THR A 26 -6.26 5.20 -0.94
C THR A 26 -6.49 5.98 -2.24
N TYR A 27 -7.71 5.96 -2.72
CA TYR A 27 -8.05 6.60 -3.98
C TYR A 27 -9.48 7.13 -3.94
N GLY A 28 -9.81 7.98 -4.91
CA GLY A 28 -11.13 8.57 -5.05
C GLY A 28 -11.05 10.10 -5.15
N TYR A 29 -12.06 10.67 -5.76
CA TYR A 29 -12.16 12.11 -5.92
C TYR A 29 -13.14 12.70 -4.89
N ASP A 30 -14.41 12.33 -4.99
CA ASP A 30 -15.43 12.74 -4.03
C ASP A 30 -15.61 11.72 -2.91
N SER A 31 -15.14 10.52 -3.12
CA SER A 31 -15.23 9.38 -2.20
C SER A 31 -13.83 8.91 -1.87
N THR A 32 -13.67 8.26 -0.74
CA THR A 32 -12.40 7.67 -0.35
C THR A 32 -12.53 6.15 -0.30
N TYR A 33 -11.71 5.47 -1.04
CA TYR A 33 -11.63 4.00 -1.08
C TYR A 33 -10.23 3.56 -0.73
N VAL A 34 -10.08 2.29 -0.36
CA VAL A 34 -8.78 1.72 -0.03
C VAL A 34 -8.60 0.36 -0.71
N HIS A 35 -7.40 0.09 -1.19
CA HIS A 35 -6.98 -1.23 -1.64
C HIS A 35 -5.86 -1.72 -0.74
N PHE A 36 -5.86 -3.01 -0.42
CA PHE A 36 -4.80 -3.65 0.33
C PHE A 36 -4.11 -4.70 -0.54
N TYR A 37 -2.79 -4.81 -0.38
CA TYR A 37 -1.96 -5.73 -1.15
C TYR A 37 -1.01 -6.47 -0.22
N LEU A 38 -0.99 -7.79 -0.30
CA LEU A 38 -0.05 -8.61 0.46
C LEU A 38 1.20 -8.82 -0.38
N VAL A 39 2.37 -8.57 0.19
CA VAL A 39 3.64 -8.80 -0.48
C VAL A 39 3.94 -10.30 -0.50
N LEU A 40 4.16 -10.86 -1.68
CA LEU A 40 4.49 -12.27 -1.87
C LEU A 40 5.98 -12.50 -2.00
N SER A 41 6.69 -11.61 -2.67
CA SER A 41 8.13 -11.68 -2.86
C SER A 41 8.69 -10.29 -3.10
N LYS A 42 10.01 -10.17 -3.04
CA LYS A 42 10.67 -8.88 -3.25
C LYS A 42 12.00 -9.03 -3.98
N THR A 43 12.40 -7.97 -4.66
CA THR A 43 13.74 -7.73 -5.17
C THR A 43 14.24 -6.42 -4.57
N PRO A 44 15.47 -5.96 -4.85
CA PRO A 44 15.94 -4.69 -4.28
C PRO A 44 15.10 -3.46 -4.63
N ARG A 45 14.29 -3.51 -5.71
CA ARG A 45 13.52 -2.34 -6.17
C ARG A 45 12.06 -2.62 -6.43
N MET A 46 11.62 -3.87 -6.31
CA MET A 46 10.25 -4.25 -6.66
C MET A 46 9.71 -5.23 -5.64
N VAL A 47 8.39 -5.26 -5.55
CA VAL A 47 7.68 -6.29 -4.79
C VAL A 47 6.61 -6.89 -5.68
N LYS A 48 6.40 -8.20 -5.55
CA LYS A 48 5.24 -8.87 -6.11
C LYS A 48 4.18 -8.92 -5.04
N VAL A 49 2.97 -8.51 -5.41
CA VAL A 49 1.87 -8.42 -4.45
C VAL A 49 0.63 -9.08 -5.03
N ILE A 50 -0.24 -9.49 -4.15
CA ILE A 50 -1.59 -9.93 -4.50
C ILE A 50 -2.57 -9.04 -3.76
N GLN A 51 -3.61 -8.60 -4.45
CA GLN A 51 -4.64 -7.79 -3.80
C GLN A 51 -5.43 -8.67 -2.84
N ILE A 52 -5.68 -8.17 -1.64
CA ILE A 52 -6.45 -8.84 -0.61
C ILE A 52 -7.68 -8.01 -0.27
N GLY A 53 -8.63 -8.63 0.39
CA GLY A 53 -9.88 -7.99 0.78
C GLY A 53 -9.74 -7.14 2.03
N GLN A 54 -10.90 -6.73 2.52
CA GLN A 54 -10.99 -5.87 3.69
C GLN A 54 -12.19 -6.28 4.54
N LYS A 55 -12.11 -5.97 5.82
CA LYS A 55 -13.18 -6.19 6.78
C LYS A 55 -13.61 -4.87 7.38
N ILE A 56 -14.93 -4.66 7.48
CA ILE A 56 -15.47 -3.50 8.18
C ILE A 56 -15.33 -3.73 9.68
N THR A 57 -14.68 -2.80 10.36
CA THR A 57 -14.50 -2.88 11.82
C THR A 57 -15.49 -1.99 12.57
N LYS A 58 -15.94 -0.90 11.94
CA LYS A 58 -16.87 0.04 12.57
C LYS A 58 -17.62 0.79 11.49
N ALA A 59 -18.93 0.77 11.56
CA ALA A 59 -19.78 1.58 10.70
C ALA A 59 -20.02 2.93 11.37
N LEU A 60 -19.82 4.02 10.62
CA LEU A 60 -20.10 5.38 11.09
C LEU A 60 -21.45 5.87 10.59
N SER A 61 -21.82 5.46 9.37
CA SER A 61 -23.09 5.80 8.73
C SER A 61 -23.35 4.77 7.64
N GLN A 62 -24.37 4.98 6.81
CA GLN A 62 -24.63 4.10 5.66
C GLN A 62 -23.53 4.18 4.59
N THR A 63 -22.78 5.28 4.57
CA THR A 63 -21.80 5.53 3.52
C THR A 63 -20.38 5.69 4.03
N SER A 64 -20.18 5.63 5.35
CA SER A 64 -18.85 5.81 5.95
C SER A 64 -18.57 4.72 6.97
N TYR A 65 -17.38 4.13 6.90
CA TYR A 65 -17.00 3.04 7.79
C TYR A 65 -15.48 2.91 7.84
N TYR A 66 -15.00 2.16 8.83
CA TYR A 66 -13.57 1.81 8.93
C TYR A 66 -13.35 0.37 8.50
N VAL A 67 -12.23 0.14 7.83
CA VAL A 67 -11.83 -1.19 7.38
C VAL A 67 -10.40 -1.51 7.80
N VAL A 68 -10.12 -2.81 7.91
CA VAL A 68 -8.77 -3.34 8.06
C VAL A 68 -8.54 -4.36 6.94
N ALA A 69 -7.28 -4.66 6.65
CA ALA A 69 -6.93 -5.65 5.64
C ALA A 69 -7.39 -7.05 6.07
N ASP A 70 -7.83 -7.85 5.09
CA ASP A 70 -8.20 -9.25 5.30
C ASP A 70 -7.35 -10.15 4.41
N PRO A 71 -6.22 -10.66 4.92
CA PRO A 71 -5.33 -11.50 4.13
C PRO A 71 -5.92 -12.84 3.72
N SER A 72 -7.00 -13.28 4.35
CA SER A 72 -7.65 -14.54 3.99
C SER A 72 -8.46 -14.44 2.71
N ASN A 73 -8.81 -13.23 2.28
CA ASN A 73 -9.57 -12.98 1.07
C ASN A 73 -8.63 -12.47 -0.02
N ARG A 74 -8.20 -13.34 -0.93
CA ARG A 74 -7.17 -13.01 -1.93
C ARG A 74 -7.74 -13.04 -3.34
N ASN A 75 -7.30 -12.09 -4.15
CA ASN A 75 -7.50 -12.15 -5.59
C ASN A 75 -6.57 -13.20 -6.20
N LYS A 76 -6.75 -13.45 -7.52
CA LYS A 76 -5.92 -14.43 -8.24
C LYS A 76 -4.77 -13.79 -9.00
N THR A 77 -4.81 -12.47 -9.22
CA THR A 77 -3.83 -11.78 -10.04
C THR A 77 -2.71 -11.22 -9.19
N VAL A 78 -1.48 -11.45 -9.64
CA VAL A 78 -0.28 -10.93 -9.01
C VAL A 78 0.18 -9.69 -9.76
N TYR A 79 0.56 -8.66 -9.03
CA TYR A 79 1.04 -7.40 -9.59
C TYR A 79 2.47 -7.13 -9.14
N ASN A 80 3.21 -6.38 -9.96
CA ASN A 80 4.55 -5.91 -9.61
C ASN A 80 4.47 -4.44 -9.23
N PHE A 81 4.84 -4.12 -8.01
CA PHE A 81 4.95 -2.75 -7.55
C PHE A 81 6.41 -2.35 -7.51
N ARG A 82 6.72 -1.19 -8.04
CA ARG A 82 8.07 -0.66 -8.10
C ARG A 82 8.26 0.38 -7.01
N LEU A 83 9.40 0.31 -6.33
CA LEU A 83 9.81 1.36 -5.42
C LEU A 83 9.94 2.67 -6.21
N SER A 84 9.30 3.73 -5.73
CA SER A 84 9.30 4.99 -6.43
C SER A 84 10.71 5.51 -6.62
N PRO A 85 11.11 5.86 -7.86
CA PRO A 85 12.40 6.46 -8.10
C PRO A 85 12.48 7.90 -7.64
N LYS A 86 11.32 8.53 -7.45
CA LYS A 86 11.26 9.91 -7.01
C LYS A 86 11.50 9.97 -5.53
N SER A 87 12.41 10.79 -5.18
CA SER A 87 12.58 11.02 -3.78
C SER A 87 11.63 12.07 -3.30
N PHE A 88 11.44 12.06 -2.11
CA PHE A 88 10.64 12.89 -1.45
C PHE A 88 11.41 13.80 -0.64
N TYR A 89 11.22 14.83 -0.76
CA TYR A 89 11.52 16.10 -0.38
C TYR A 89 12.36 16.21 0.88
N GLN A 90 11.86 15.96 1.98
CA GLN A 90 12.48 16.30 3.25
C GLN A 90 12.46 15.17 4.23
N ASN A 91 11.66 14.14 3.93
CA ASN A 91 11.36 13.13 4.90
C ASN A 91 11.45 11.76 4.25
N TYR A 92 12.47 11.00 4.62
CA TYR A 92 12.69 9.67 4.08
C TYR A 92 11.62 8.64 4.49
N GLN A 93 10.69 9.05 5.34
CA GLN A 93 9.57 8.19 5.70
C GLN A 93 8.51 8.12 4.60
N ASP A 94 8.63 8.93 3.56
CA ASP A 94 7.68 8.95 2.45
C ASP A 94 8.03 7.99 1.31
N ILE A 95 8.83 6.99 1.57
CA ILE A 95 9.10 5.95 0.58
C ILE A 95 7.82 5.17 0.28
N HIS A 96 7.53 5.00 -0.99
CA HIS A 96 6.30 4.34 -1.43
C HIS A 96 6.52 3.56 -2.72
N PHE A 97 5.50 2.80 -3.11
CA PHE A 97 5.51 1.98 -4.32
C PHE A 97 4.50 2.50 -5.33
N THR A 98 4.77 2.20 -6.59
CA THR A 98 3.89 2.60 -7.69
C THR A 98 3.59 1.41 -8.60
N ASN A 99 2.44 1.47 -9.27
CA ASN A 99 2.07 0.55 -10.34
C ASN A 99 1.24 1.31 -11.37
N LYS A 100 1.79 1.51 -12.56
CA LYS A 100 1.13 2.30 -13.61
C LYS A 100 -0.13 1.62 -14.15
N LYS A 101 -0.16 0.30 -14.25
CA LYS A 101 -1.32 -0.42 -14.76
C LYS A 101 -2.54 -0.26 -13.89
N LEU A 102 -2.33 -0.18 -12.58
CA LEU A 102 -3.40 -0.02 -11.61
C LEU A 102 -3.66 1.44 -11.26
N HIS A 103 -2.91 2.37 -11.88
CA HIS A 103 -2.96 3.79 -11.54
C HIS A 103 -2.68 4.04 -10.05
N VAL A 104 -1.77 3.26 -9.48
CA VAL A 104 -1.36 3.41 -8.09
C VAL A 104 -0.09 4.26 -8.05
N ASP A 105 -0.18 5.43 -7.43
CA ASP A 105 0.93 6.36 -7.34
C ASP A 105 1.60 6.37 -5.97
N ASP A 106 0.93 5.87 -4.95
CA ASP A 106 1.40 6.04 -3.58
C ASP A 106 0.92 4.89 -2.69
N ALA A 107 1.44 3.69 -2.95
CA ALA A 107 1.18 2.54 -2.08
C ALA A 107 2.20 2.52 -0.96
N ARG A 108 1.72 2.49 0.28
CA ARG A 108 2.55 2.60 1.49
C ARG A 108 2.40 1.38 2.37
N LEU A 109 3.31 1.23 3.32
CA LEU A 109 3.22 0.16 4.31
C LEU A 109 1.98 0.35 5.16
N TYR A 110 1.19 -0.73 5.28
CA TYR A 110 0.02 -0.73 6.13
C TYR A 110 0.41 -1.05 7.56
N THR A 111 -0.06 -0.23 8.50
CA THR A 111 0.32 -0.34 9.91
C THR A 111 -0.63 -1.21 10.73
N GLY A 112 -1.72 -1.68 10.14
CA GLY A 112 -2.75 -2.45 10.85
C GLY A 112 -3.86 -1.60 11.42
N LYS A 113 -3.76 -0.27 11.36
CA LYS A 113 -4.80 0.62 11.89
C LYS A 113 -6.00 0.67 10.94
N PRO A 114 -7.21 0.82 11.48
CA PRO A 114 -8.38 0.99 10.61
C PRO A 114 -8.26 2.21 9.70
N VAL A 115 -8.69 2.03 8.46
CA VAL A 115 -8.69 3.08 7.43
C VAL A 115 -10.13 3.48 7.17
N ARG A 116 -10.39 4.78 7.13
CA ARG A 116 -11.73 5.30 6.85
C ARG A 116 -12.04 5.22 5.36
N VAL A 117 -13.22 4.70 5.07
CA VAL A 117 -13.78 4.65 3.73
C VAL A 117 -15.06 5.48 3.73
N ASP A 118 -15.19 6.36 2.74
CA ASP A 118 -16.37 7.20 2.54
C ASP A 118 -16.91 6.94 1.14
N GLU A 119 -18.13 6.43 1.05
CA GLU A 119 -18.83 6.18 -0.21
C GLU A 119 -19.92 7.22 -0.37
N TYR A 120 -19.89 7.98 -1.47
CA TYR A 120 -20.89 9.00 -1.72
C TYR A 120 -21.73 8.65 -2.94
#